data_b165a0f129c7a36549d6a1366ce9a457
#
_entry.id   b165a0f129c7a36549d6a1366ce9a457
#
_cell.length_a   1.000
_cell.length_b   1.000
_cell.length_c   1.000
_cell.angle_alpha   90.00
_cell.angle_beta   90.00
_cell.angle_gamma   90.00
#
_symmetry.space_group_name_H-M   'P 1'
#
loop_
_entity.id
_entity.type
_entity.pdbx_description
1 polymer ?
#
loop_
_entity_poly.entity_id
_entity_poly.type
_entity_poly.pdbx_seq_one_letter_code
_entity_poly.pdbx_strand_id
1 'polypeptide(L)'
;LTAQYEKDLSAPLGIPFSLSGTFGEPRATHFHLGLDIRTQGKEVWKVKSIAPGRVSRIRISLCGYGKAIYIDHPDETTSVYAHLQKFAPKIESYIKKLQYKNKSYTIQNFPKKDELLIEKGELIGLSGNTGGSSGPHLHFEIREKKSQKTINPLLYDFHVHDDQRPQLQKLFIFYHNKNNILPHIEAISLNKINDSIYETAKIETSGKIGLGIQMFDSEDLSNSRNGVYSTKVIVNGKIISHYEFDQLIIDESKKLYNVCLLYTSDAADERSSVDL
;
A
#
# COMPACT_ATOMS: atom_id res chain seq x y z
N LEU A 1 3.61 11.81 -8.90
CA LEU A 1 4.70 10.85 -9.09
C LEU A 1 4.87 10.58 -10.57
N THR A 2 6.06 10.73 -11.15
CA THR A 2 6.34 10.35 -12.55
C THR A 2 6.80 8.89 -12.61
N ALA A 3 6.28 8.13 -13.59
CA ALA A 3 6.69 6.75 -13.77
C ALA A 3 8.22 6.67 -14.01
N GLN A 4 8.89 5.81 -13.24
CA GLN A 4 10.35 5.60 -13.33
C GLN A 4 10.68 4.37 -14.19
N TYR A 5 9.73 3.45 -14.35
CA TYR A 5 9.89 2.21 -15.09
C TYR A 5 8.99 2.21 -16.32
N GLU A 6 9.59 2.39 -17.48
CA GLU A 6 8.91 2.20 -18.75
C GLU A 6 8.80 0.70 -19.05
N LYS A 7 7.63 0.12 -18.85
CA LYS A 7 7.33 -1.28 -19.15
C LYS A 7 5.97 -1.38 -19.81
N ASP A 8 5.86 -2.22 -20.81
CA ASP A 8 4.57 -2.52 -21.45
C ASP A 8 3.72 -3.42 -20.54
N LEU A 9 3.08 -2.82 -19.52
CA LEU A 9 2.20 -3.49 -18.59
C LEU A 9 0.71 -3.24 -18.94
N SER A 10 -0.14 -4.23 -18.66
CA SER A 10 -1.60 -4.07 -18.69
C SER A 10 -2.10 -3.60 -17.33
N ALA A 11 -3.14 -2.77 -17.30
CA ALA A 11 -3.84 -2.48 -16.06
C ALA A 11 -4.45 -3.77 -15.47
N PRO A 12 -4.33 -3.99 -14.14
CA PRO A 12 -4.89 -5.19 -13.49
C PRO A 12 -6.42 -5.19 -13.46
N LEU A 13 -7.05 -4.02 -13.59
CA LEU A 13 -8.50 -3.85 -13.73
C LEU A 13 -8.80 -3.03 -14.97
N GLY A 14 -9.92 -3.30 -15.63
CA GLY A 14 -10.42 -2.56 -16.79
C GLY A 14 -11.23 -1.30 -16.43
N ILE A 15 -10.88 -0.61 -15.37
CA ILE A 15 -11.50 0.62 -14.88
C ILE A 15 -10.40 1.64 -14.57
N PRO A 16 -10.70 2.94 -14.57
CA PRO A 16 -9.74 3.94 -14.13
C PRO A 16 -9.21 3.63 -12.73
N PHE A 17 -7.91 3.84 -12.53
CA PHE A 17 -7.32 3.70 -11.21
C PHE A 17 -7.88 4.77 -10.28
N SER A 18 -8.50 4.34 -9.21
CA SER A 18 -8.88 5.14 -8.06
C SER A 18 -8.50 4.36 -6.81
N LEU A 19 -7.73 4.97 -5.94
CA LEU A 19 -7.10 4.29 -4.82
C LEU A 19 -7.87 4.53 -3.52
N SER A 20 -7.92 3.53 -2.68
CA SER A 20 -8.36 3.62 -1.28
C SER A 20 -7.20 3.42 -0.31
N GLY A 21 -6.02 3.11 -0.81
CA GLY A 21 -4.78 3.01 -0.06
C GLY A 21 -3.58 2.99 -0.98
N THR A 22 -2.54 3.74 -0.63
CA THR A 22 -1.31 3.86 -1.39
C THR A 22 -0.18 3.06 -0.77
N PHE A 23 0.87 2.83 -1.55
CA PHE A 23 2.09 2.17 -1.11
C PHE A 23 2.80 2.98 -0.02
N GLY A 24 3.28 2.30 1.03
CA GLY A 24 3.96 2.96 2.15
C GLY A 24 3.02 3.65 3.14
N GLU A 25 1.71 3.59 2.94
CA GLU A 25 0.74 4.13 3.89
C GLU A 25 0.81 3.36 5.21
N PRO A 26 0.90 4.05 6.36
CA PRO A 26 0.89 3.39 7.66
C PRO A 26 -0.45 2.69 7.93
N ARG A 27 -0.39 1.46 8.34
CA ARG A 27 -1.51 0.67 8.86
C ARG A 27 -1.27 0.38 10.35
N ALA A 28 -2.22 -0.16 11.06
CA ALA A 28 -2.10 -0.40 12.50
C ALA A 28 -0.83 -1.18 12.93
N THR A 29 -0.31 -2.07 12.08
CA THR A 29 0.80 -2.97 12.43
C THR A 29 1.94 -3.00 11.39
N HIS A 30 1.80 -2.35 10.25
CA HIS A 30 2.77 -2.41 9.15
C HIS A 30 2.54 -1.27 8.15
N PHE A 31 3.50 -1.03 7.28
CA PHE A 31 3.28 -0.19 6.10
C PHE A 31 2.55 -0.97 5.02
N HIS A 32 1.66 -0.31 4.30
CA HIS A 32 0.94 -0.89 3.17
C HIS A 32 1.91 -1.27 2.05
N LEU A 33 1.86 -2.51 1.59
CA LEU A 33 2.86 -3.11 0.69
C LEU A 33 2.47 -3.04 -0.79
N GLY A 34 1.36 -2.41 -1.12
CA GLY A 34 0.82 -2.35 -2.47
C GLY A 34 -0.11 -1.16 -2.67
N LEU A 35 -1.02 -1.31 -3.61
CA LEU A 35 -2.12 -0.38 -3.87
C LEU A 35 -3.45 -1.07 -3.60
N ASP A 36 -4.37 -0.37 -2.96
CA ASP A 36 -5.75 -0.80 -2.84
C ASP A 36 -6.58 -0.08 -3.90
N ILE A 37 -6.88 -0.78 -5.00
CA ILE A 37 -7.60 -0.24 -6.14
C ILE A 37 -9.10 -0.39 -5.92
N ARG A 38 -9.83 0.72 -5.90
CA ARG A 38 -11.29 0.74 -5.71
C ARG A 38 -12.01 0.00 -6.81
N THR A 39 -13.02 -0.75 -6.41
CA THR A 39 -13.91 -1.48 -7.33
C THR A 39 -15.32 -0.89 -7.36
N GLN A 40 -15.45 0.41 -7.07
CA GLN A 40 -16.72 1.15 -7.05
C GLN A 40 -17.78 0.50 -6.15
N GLY A 41 -17.35 -0.07 -5.01
CA GLY A 41 -18.22 -0.79 -4.08
C GLY A 41 -18.76 -2.12 -4.60
N LYS A 42 -18.24 -2.61 -5.74
CA LYS A 42 -18.67 -3.87 -6.35
C LYS A 42 -17.57 -4.91 -6.20
N GLU A 43 -17.96 -6.12 -5.84
CA GLU A 43 -17.17 -7.31 -6.11
C GLU A 43 -17.31 -7.66 -7.59
N VAL A 44 -16.49 -8.54 -8.12
CA VAL A 44 -16.64 -9.17 -9.45
C VAL A 44 -16.12 -8.40 -10.66
N TRP A 45 -15.24 -7.42 -10.49
CA TRP A 45 -14.46 -6.90 -11.63
C TRP A 45 -13.44 -7.95 -12.10
N LYS A 46 -13.27 -8.04 -13.42
CA LYS A 46 -12.29 -8.94 -14.04
C LYS A 46 -10.88 -8.48 -13.70
N VAL A 47 -10.14 -9.31 -12.97
CA VAL A 47 -8.73 -9.08 -12.64
C VAL A 47 -7.87 -9.78 -13.68
N LYS A 48 -6.94 -9.04 -14.28
CA LYS A 48 -6.07 -9.47 -15.36
C LYS A 48 -4.61 -9.43 -14.94
N SER A 49 -3.79 -10.31 -15.51
CA SER A 49 -2.34 -10.25 -15.33
C SER A 49 -1.75 -9.02 -16.01
N ILE A 50 -0.87 -8.31 -15.32
CA ILE A 50 -0.20 -7.12 -15.85
C ILE A 50 0.80 -7.45 -16.95
N ALA A 51 1.40 -8.64 -16.93
CA ALA A 51 2.43 -9.10 -17.86
C ALA A 51 2.34 -10.62 -18.04
N PRO A 52 3.00 -11.19 -19.07
CA PRO A 52 3.09 -12.64 -19.20
C PRO A 52 3.90 -13.21 -18.03
N GLY A 53 3.63 -14.45 -17.66
CA GLY A 53 4.34 -15.10 -16.57
C GLY A 53 3.81 -16.48 -16.23
N ARG A 54 4.13 -16.92 -15.02
CA ARG A 54 3.61 -18.19 -14.46
C ARG A 54 3.08 -17.97 -13.06
N VAL A 55 2.02 -18.64 -12.71
CA VAL A 55 1.55 -18.65 -11.33
C VAL A 55 2.60 -19.36 -10.46
N SER A 56 3.22 -18.62 -9.57
CA SER A 56 4.26 -19.14 -8.68
C SER A 56 3.72 -19.53 -7.30
N ARG A 57 2.61 -18.90 -6.88
CA ARG A 57 1.96 -19.20 -5.61
C ARG A 57 0.47 -18.90 -5.68
N ILE A 58 -0.35 -19.74 -5.07
CA ILE A 58 -1.76 -19.48 -4.78
C ILE A 58 -1.98 -19.67 -3.28
N ARG A 59 -2.66 -18.72 -2.67
CA ARG A 59 -3.00 -18.76 -1.25
C ARG A 59 -4.49 -18.54 -1.06
N ILE A 60 -5.10 -19.32 -0.18
CA ILE A 60 -6.45 -19.09 0.37
C ILE A 60 -6.32 -19.11 1.88
N SER A 61 -6.65 -18.01 2.53
CA SER A 61 -6.65 -17.87 3.99
C SER A 61 -7.91 -17.14 4.45
N LEU A 62 -8.28 -17.32 5.71
CA LEU A 62 -9.43 -16.63 6.31
C LEU A 62 -9.12 -15.19 6.69
N CYS A 63 -7.84 -14.87 6.89
CA CYS A 63 -7.34 -13.55 7.26
C CYS A 63 -6.26 -13.07 6.28
N GLY A 64 -5.80 -11.83 6.43
CA GLY A 64 -4.77 -11.22 5.57
C GLY A 64 -5.26 -11.13 4.14
N TYR A 65 -4.48 -11.59 3.17
CA TYR A 65 -4.78 -11.47 1.74
C TYR A 65 -5.99 -12.28 1.24
N GLY A 66 -6.62 -13.12 2.08
CA GLY A 66 -7.75 -13.95 1.64
C GLY A 66 -7.38 -14.89 0.50
N LYS A 67 -8.06 -14.77 -0.63
CA LYS A 67 -7.68 -15.43 -1.88
C LYS A 67 -6.70 -14.57 -2.63
N ALA A 68 -5.48 -15.08 -2.80
CA ALA A 68 -4.40 -14.36 -3.46
C ALA A 68 -3.67 -15.24 -4.49
N ILE A 69 -3.24 -14.62 -5.58
CA ILE A 69 -2.43 -15.22 -6.64
C ILE A 69 -1.16 -14.41 -6.84
N TYR A 70 -0.05 -15.10 -7.04
CA TYR A 70 1.27 -14.55 -7.28
C TYR A 70 1.73 -15.04 -8.67
N ILE A 71 2.17 -14.12 -9.49
CA ILE A 71 2.63 -14.41 -10.86
C ILE A 71 4.07 -13.91 -11.00
N ASP A 72 4.99 -14.85 -11.26
CA ASP A 72 6.38 -14.52 -11.58
C ASP A 72 6.48 -14.17 -13.05
N HIS A 73 7.10 -13.05 -13.33
CA HIS A 73 7.35 -12.52 -14.68
C HIS A 73 8.78 -12.78 -15.15
N PRO A 74 9.04 -12.76 -16.48
CA PRO A 74 10.39 -12.94 -17.03
C PRO A 74 11.38 -11.84 -16.62
N ASP A 75 10.90 -10.66 -16.27
CA ASP A 75 11.69 -9.50 -15.87
C ASP A 75 12.15 -9.51 -14.41
N GLU A 76 12.11 -10.69 -13.77
CA GLU A 76 12.47 -10.89 -12.37
C GLU A 76 11.58 -10.15 -11.35
N THR A 77 10.35 -9.80 -11.77
CA THR A 77 9.32 -9.31 -10.86
C THR A 77 8.26 -10.38 -10.55
N THR A 78 7.51 -10.17 -9.47
CA THR A 78 6.32 -10.95 -9.11
C THR A 78 5.17 -9.98 -8.87
N SER A 79 4.05 -10.15 -9.58
CA SER A 79 2.82 -9.43 -9.25
C SER A 79 1.95 -10.24 -8.29
N VAL A 80 1.28 -9.54 -7.37
CA VAL A 80 0.39 -10.12 -6.36
C VAL A 80 -0.98 -9.49 -6.48
N TYR A 81 -2.01 -10.32 -6.50
CA TYR A 81 -3.42 -9.90 -6.57
C TYR A 81 -4.15 -10.55 -5.41
N ALA A 82 -4.71 -9.76 -4.51
CA ALA A 82 -5.31 -10.26 -3.28
C ALA A 82 -6.77 -9.82 -3.11
N HIS A 83 -7.40 -10.30 -2.04
CA HIS A 83 -8.81 -10.14 -1.70
C HIS A 83 -9.78 -10.62 -2.77
N LEU A 84 -9.33 -11.53 -3.64
CA LEU A 84 -10.13 -12.04 -4.76
C LEU A 84 -11.37 -12.77 -4.25
N GLN A 85 -12.50 -12.58 -4.95
CA GLN A 85 -13.71 -13.36 -4.71
C GLN A 85 -13.57 -14.78 -5.26
N LYS A 86 -13.04 -14.88 -6.49
CA LYS A 86 -12.91 -16.14 -7.23
C LYS A 86 -11.72 -16.08 -8.17
N PHE A 87 -11.05 -17.20 -8.36
CA PHE A 87 -10.05 -17.34 -9.41
C PHE A 87 -10.70 -17.59 -10.78
N ALA A 88 -9.95 -17.35 -11.86
CA ALA A 88 -10.37 -17.73 -13.20
C ALA A 88 -10.59 -19.26 -13.30
N PRO A 89 -11.45 -19.74 -14.20
CA PRO A 89 -11.88 -21.15 -14.22
C PRO A 89 -10.74 -22.18 -14.20
N LYS A 90 -9.66 -21.93 -14.97
CA LYS A 90 -8.47 -22.80 -15.02
C LYS A 90 -7.82 -22.91 -13.64
N ILE A 91 -7.60 -21.78 -12.97
CA ILE A 91 -6.95 -21.71 -11.66
C ILE A 91 -7.88 -22.25 -10.57
N GLU A 92 -9.16 -21.90 -10.63
CA GLU A 92 -10.18 -22.35 -9.68
C GLU A 92 -10.29 -23.88 -9.70
N SER A 93 -10.32 -24.50 -10.90
CA SER A 93 -10.37 -25.97 -11.05
C SER A 93 -9.13 -26.65 -10.49
N TYR A 94 -7.95 -26.04 -10.70
CA TYR A 94 -6.69 -26.52 -10.13
C TYR A 94 -6.72 -26.51 -8.59
N ILE A 95 -7.13 -25.40 -7.99
CA ILE A 95 -7.18 -25.25 -6.54
C ILE A 95 -8.25 -26.15 -5.91
N LYS A 96 -9.43 -26.29 -6.50
CA LYS A 96 -10.48 -27.18 -5.97
C LYS A 96 -10.00 -28.61 -5.83
N LYS A 97 -9.27 -29.15 -6.83
CA LYS A 97 -8.68 -30.48 -6.73
C LYS A 97 -7.77 -30.64 -5.50
N LEU A 98 -6.98 -29.63 -5.21
CA LEU A 98 -6.09 -29.63 -4.04
C LEU A 98 -6.86 -29.50 -2.73
N GLN A 99 -7.88 -28.64 -2.67
CA GLN A 99 -8.75 -28.51 -1.49
C GLN A 99 -9.43 -29.81 -1.13
N TYR A 100 -10.02 -30.50 -2.13
CA TYR A 100 -10.65 -31.83 -1.91
C TYR A 100 -9.62 -32.88 -1.48
N LYS A 101 -8.45 -32.92 -2.15
CA LYS A 101 -7.37 -33.86 -1.79
C LYS A 101 -6.90 -33.65 -0.35
N ASN A 102 -6.74 -32.40 0.06
CA ASN A 102 -6.23 -32.04 1.39
C ASN A 102 -7.35 -31.93 2.44
N LYS A 103 -8.61 -32.06 2.05
CA LYS A 103 -9.79 -31.85 2.91
C LYS A 103 -9.71 -30.54 3.68
N SER A 104 -9.26 -29.47 3.03
CA SER A 104 -9.04 -28.16 3.63
C SER A 104 -9.50 -27.05 2.70
N TYR A 105 -10.22 -26.07 3.26
CA TYR A 105 -10.56 -24.85 2.54
C TYR A 105 -9.34 -23.93 2.35
N THR A 106 -8.53 -23.81 3.39
CA THR A 106 -7.31 -23.01 3.34
C THR A 106 -6.21 -23.77 2.59
N ILE A 107 -5.55 -23.09 1.68
CA ILE A 107 -4.52 -23.65 0.82
C ILE A 107 -3.36 -22.67 0.70
N GLN A 108 -2.15 -23.22 0.73
CA GLN A 108 -0.97 -22.57 0.17
C GLN A 108 -0.33 -23.58 -0.78
N ASN A 109 -0.26 -23.22 -2.04
CA ASN A 109 0.29 -24.09 -3.07
C ASN A 109 1.25 -23.32 -3.98
N PHE A 110 2.27 -24.03 -4.44
CA PHE A 110 3.29 -23.56 -5.36
C PHE A 110 3.22 -24.43 -6.62
N PRO A 111 2.52 -24.00 -7.68
CA PRO A 111 2.43 -24.76 -8.92
C PRO A 111 3.80 -25.01 -9.53
N LYS A 112 3.97 -26.12 -10.22
CA LYS A 112 5.20 -26.40 -10.97
C LYS A 112 5.39 -25.38 -12.08
N LYS A 113 6.63 -25.24 -12.56
CA LYS A 113 7.03 -24.18 -13.47
C LYS A 113 6.15 -24.03 -14.71
N ASP A 114 5.64 -25.13 -15.25
CA ASP A 114 4.89 -25.18 -16.51
C ASP A 114 3.39 -25.50 -16.33
N GLU A 115 2.89 -25.53 -15.09
CA GLU A 115 1.49 -25.94 -14.83
C GLU A 115 0.47 -24.84 -15.12
N LEU A 116 0.77 -23.60 -14.76
CA LEU A 116 -0.14 -22.46 -14.89
C LEU A 116 0.60 -21.28 -15.53
N LEU A 117 0.75 -21.31 -16.84
CA LEU A 117 1.26 -20.19 -17.62
C LEU A 117 0.13 -19.20 -17.85
N ILE A 118 0.46 -17.92 -17.82
CA ILE A 118 -0.45 -16.78 -17.93
C ILE A 118 0.08 -15.82 -18.99
N GLU A 119 -0.80 -15.37 -19.86
CA GLU A 119 -0.48 -14.32 -20.83
C GLU A 119 -0.75 -12.92 -20.25
N LYS A 120 -0.13 -11.89 -20.85
CA LYS A 120 -0.43 -10.50 -20.54
C LYS A 120 -1.91 -10.20 -20.80
N GLY A 121 -2.60 -9.60 -19.83
CA GLY A 121 -4.04 -9.29 -19.93
C GLY A 121 -4.97 -10.48 -19.76
N GLU A 122 -4.45 -11.70 -19.52
CA GLU A 122 -5.27 -12.89 -19.26
C GLU A 122 -6.06 -12.72 -17.97
N LEU A 123 -7.33 -13.18 -18.00
CA LEU A 123 -8.18 -13.21 -16.81
C LEU A 123 -7.62 -14.19 -15.78
N ILE A 124 -7.31 -13.69 -14.58
CA ILE A 124 -6.78 -14.50 -13.46
C ILE A 124 -7.78 -14.68 -12.32
N GLY A 125 -8.80 -13.80 -12.23
CA GLY A 125 -9.80 -13.87 -11.19
C GLY A 125 -10.81 -12.74 -11.26
N LEU A 126 -11.62 -12.66 -10.21
CA LEU A 126 -12.58 -11.59 -9.97
C LEU A 126 -12.21 -10.90 -8.66
N SER A 127 -12.27 -9.57 -8.65
CA SER A 127 -12.07 -8.78 -7.42
C SER A 127 -13.11 -9.12 -6.37
N GLY A 128 -12.81 -8.89 -5.11
CA GLY A 128 -13.72 -9.27 -4.03
C GLY A 128 -13.40 -8.55 -2.72
N ASN A 129 -13.70 -9.24 -1.62
CA ASN A 129 -13.53 -8.75 -0.26
C ASN A 129 -13.14 -9.89 0.69
N THR A 130 -12.30 -10.84 0.26
CA THR A 130 -11.91 -11.99 1.09
C THR A 130 -10.71 -11.67 1.98
N GLY A 131 -10.61 -12.36 3.11
CA GLY A 131 -9.52 -12.18 4.07
C GLY A 131 -9.75 -11.00 5.02
N GLY A 132 -8.69 -10.27 5.35
CA GLY A 132 -8.72 -9.11 6.24
C GLY A 132 -9.00 -7.81 5.47
N SER A 133 -10.16 -7.71 4.86
CA SER A 133 -10.57 -6.53 4.06
C SER A 133 -11.87 -5.96 4.60
N SER A 134 -11.95 -4.64 4.72
CA SER A 134 -13.12 -3.91 5.22
C SER A 134 -14.15 -3.56 4.14
N GLY A 135 -13.80 -3.74 2.87
CA GLY A 135 -14.70 -3.43 1.73
C GLY A 135 -14.14 -3.91 0.40
N PRO A 136 -14.97 -4.02 -0.66
CA PRO A 136 -14.54 -4.51 -1.96
C PRO A 136 -13.46 -3.64 -2.59
N HIS A 137 -12.30 -4.24 -2.85
CA HIS A 137 -11.17 -3.63 -3.57
C HIS A 137 -10.26 -4.71 -4.14
N LEU A 138 -9.32 -4.32 -4.98
CA LEU A 138 -8.19 -5.16 -5.38
C LEU A 138 -6.93 -4.66 -4.68
N HIS A 139 -6.36 -5.48 -3.79
CA HIS A 139 -5.01 -5.24 -3.30
C HIS A 139 -4.01 -5.76 -4.33
N PHE A 140 -3.14 -4.88 -4.80
CA PHE A 140 -2.20 -5.15 -5.89
C PHE A 140 -0.77 -4.77 -5.50
N GLU A 141 0.18 -5.70 -5.71
CA GLU A 141 1.59 -5.46 -5.44
C GLU A 141 2.48 -5.85 -6.62
N ILE A 142 3.64 -5.19 -6.69
CA ILE A 142 4.79 -5.62 -7.48
C ILE A 142 5.95 -5.89 -6.53
N ARG A 143 6.63 -7.00 -6.71
CA ARG A 143 7.77 -7.43 -5.88
C ARG A 143 8.97 -7.76 -6.74
N GLU A 144 10.15 -7.55 -6.19
CA GLU A 144 11.36 -8.19 -6.69
C GLU A 144 11.29 -9.69 -6.39
N LYS A 145 11.45 -10.53 -7.40
CA LYS A 145 11.22 -11.97 -7.30
C LYS A 145 12.13 -12.68 -6.30
N LYS A 146 13.41 -12.32 -6.23
CA LYS A 146 14.40 -12.97 -5.36
C LYS A 146 14.26 -12.53 -3.91
N SER A 147 14.29 -11.23 -3.66
CA SER A 147 14.28 -10.67 -2.32
C SER A 147 12.89 -10.57 -1.72
N GLN A 148 11.84 -10.63 -2.56
CA GLN A 148 10.45 -10.34 -2.19
C GLN A 148 10.23 -8.93 -1.63
N LYS A 149 11.16 -8.00 -1.83
CA LYS A 149 10.92 -6.58 -1.57
C LYS A 149 9.75 -6.11 -2.41
N THR A 150 8.85 -5.38 -1.80
CA THR A 150 7.75 -4.74 -2.53
C THR A 150 8.24 -3.45 -3.16
N ILE A 151 7.81 -3.21 -4.39
CA ILE A 151 8.12 -2.03 -5.19
C ILE A 151 6.84 -1.23 -5.32
N ASN A 152 6.90 0.08 -5.13
CA ASN A 152 5.73 0.94 -5.30
C ASN A 152 5.18 0.82 -6.72
N PRO A 153 3.95 0.30 -6.90
CA PRO A 153 3.42 0.14 -8.25
C PRO A 153 3.20 1.45 -9.00
N LEU A 154 3.10 2.60 -8.30
CA LEU A 154 3.00 3.92 -8.93
C LEU A 154 4.28 4.36 -9.63
N LEU A 155 5.40 3.66 -9.45
CA LEU A 155 6.62 3.87 -10.22
C LEU A 155 6.54 3.29 -11.64
N TYR A 156 5.52 2.49 -11.94
CA TYR A 156 5.19 1.99 -13.26
C TYR A 156 4.07 2.81 -13.90
N ASP A 157 4.06 2.91 -15.22
CA ASP A 157 3.04 3.69 -15.93
C ASP A 157 1.71 2.91 -16.01
N PHE A 158 0.89 3.02 -14.96
CA PHE A 158 -0.50 2.55 -14.96
C PHE A 158 -1.50 3.67 -15.29
N HIS A 159 -1.04 4.83 -15.79
CA HIS A 159 -1.88 5.98 -16.13
C HIS A 159 -2.78 6.44 -14.96
N VAL A 160 -2.22 6.47 -13.75
CA VAL A 160 -2.88 7.08 -12.60
C VAL A 160 -2.78 8.59 -12.78
N HIS A 161 -3.93 9.22 -12.98
CA HIS A 161 -4.00 10.68 -13.11
C HIS A 161 -4.15 11.29 -11.72
N ASP A 162 -3.20 12.14 -11.34
CA ASP A 162 -3.20 12.84 -10.07
C ASP A 162 -2.41 14.14 -10.16
N ASP A 163 -3.13 15.26 -10.16
CA ASP A 163 -2.59 16.61 -10.14
C ASP A 163 -2.73 17.28 -8.75
N GLN A 164 -3.28 16.56 -7.76
CA GLN A 164 -3.45 17.07 -6.40
C GLN A 164 -2.10 17.15 -5.69
N ARG A 165 -1.99 18.10 -4.80
CA ARG A 165 -0.82 18.25 -3.91
C ARG A 165 -1.17 17.73 -2.53
N PRO A 166 -0.17 17.14 -1.80
CA PRO A 166 -0.37 16.74 -0.41
C PRO A 166 -0.86 17.92 0.44
N GLN A 167 -1.79 17.62 1.34
CA GLN A 167 -2.35 18.59 2.27
C GLN A 167 -1.76 18.37 3.66
N LEU A 168 -1.27 19.46 4.25
CA LEU A 168 -0.77 19.47 5.61
C LEU A 168 -1.88 19.92 6.56
N GLN A 169 -2.09 19.20 7.65
CA GLN A 169 -3.13 19.51 8.64
C GLN A 169 -2.58 20.13 9.91
N LYS A 170 -1.60 19.50 10.53
CA LYS A 170 -1.03 19.91 11.81
C LYS A 170 0.46 19.61 11.88
N LEU A 171 1.21 20.48 12.54
CA LEU A 171 2.57 20.20 12.98
C LEU A 171 2.52 19.79 14.45
N PHE A 172 3.29 18.79 14.84
CA PHE A 172 3.47 18.38 16.22
C PHE A 172 4.92 18.57 16.65
N ILE A 173 5.09 19.07 17.84
CA ILE A 173 6.40 19.20 18.47
C ILE A 173 6.46 18.27 19.68
N PHE A 174 7.47 17.43 19.70
CA PHE A 174 7.76 16.50 20.77
C PHE A 174 8.92 17.06 21.60
N TYR A 175 8.64 17.51 22.80
CA TYR A 175 9.65 18.03 23.72
C TYR A 175 10.27 16.88 24.51
N HIS A 176 11.54 16.61 24.31
CA HIS A 176 12.25 15.55 25.00
C HIS A 176 12.74 16.05 26.36
N ASN A 177 12.11 15.57 27.44
CA ASN A 177 12.55 15.86 28.80
C ASN A 177 13.27 14.64 29.37
N LYS A 178 14.49 14.82 29.88
CA LYS A 178 15.30 13.73 30.46
C LYS A 178 14.63 13.02 31.64
N ASN A 179 13.68 13.69 32.28
CA ASN A 179 13.01 13.18 33.50
C ASN A 179 11.65 12.51 33.23
N ASN A 180 11.14 12.57 32.00
CA ASN A 180 9.86 11.98 31.63
C ASN A 180 10.04 10.86 30.61
N ILE A 181 9.37 9.73 30.85
CA ILE A 181 9.36 8.56 29.93
C ILE A 181 8.64 8.91 28.62
N LEU A 182 7.62 9.76 28.70
CA LEU A 182 6.85 10.21 27.52
C LEU A 182 7.15 11.68 27.21
N PRO A 183 7.32 12.04 25.92
CA PRO A 183 7.50 13.42 25.51
C PRO A 183 6.21 14.22 25.76
N HIS A 184 6.37 15.50 26.12
CA HIS A 184 5.26 16.45 26.02
C HIS A 184 5.03 16.73 24.52
N ILE A 185 3.78 16.66 24.06
CA ILE A 185 3.40 16.83 22.66
C ILE A 185 2.55 18.10 22.54
N GLU A 186 2.96 18.98 21.65
CA GLU A 186 2.21 20.20 21.34
C GLU A 186 1.77 20.17 19.87
N ALA A 187 0.47 20.38 19.63
CA ALA A 187 -0.10 20.47 18.30
C ALA A 187 -0.15 21.93 17.85
N ILE A 188 0.53 22.25 16.75
CA ILE A 188 0.63 23.59 16.20
C ILE A 188 -0.25 23.69 14.96
N SER A 189 -1.07 24.73 14.90
CA SER A 189 -1.88 25.05 13.73
C SER A 189 -1.01 25.55 12.57
N LEU A 190 -1.35 25.14 11.38
CA LEU A 190 -0.72 25.58 10.14
C LEU A 190 -1.62 26.58 9.41
N ASN A 191 -1.06 27.68 8.97
CA ASN A 191 -1.71 28.66 8.12
C ASN A 191 -1.38 28.33 6.66
N LYS A 192 -2.38 27.99 5.86
CA LYS A 192 -2.21 27.74 4.42
C LYS A 192 -2.05 29.09 3.72
N ILE A 193 -0.88 29.33 3.14
CA ILE A 193 -0.59 30.55 2.36
C ILE A 193 -1.03 30.36 0.91
N ASN A 194 -0.76 29.20 0.34
CA ASN A 194 -1.22 28.78 -0.99
C ASN A 194 -1.21 27.24 -1.07
N ASP A 195 -1.46 26.67 -2.25
CA ASP A 195 -1.55 25.21 -2.42
C ASP A 195 -0.24 24.46 -2.18
N SER A 196 0.87 25.18 -2.04
CA SER A 196 2.22 24.58 -1.85
C SER A 196 2.88 24.99 -0.54
N ILE A 197 2.40 26.04 0.14
CA ILE A 197 3.06 26.63 1.28
C ILE A 197 2.12 26.72 2.46
N TYR A 198 2.59 26.18 3.56
CA TYR A 198 1.98 26.30 4.88
C TYR A 198 3.02 26.88 5.83
N GLU A 199 2.58 27.74 6.72
CA GLU A 199 3.43 28.40 7.72
C GLU A 199 2.83 28.24 9.11
N THR A 200 3.66 28.32 10.13
CA THR A 200 3.25 28.40 11.53
C THR A 200 3.77 29.69 12.14
N ALA A 201 3.19 30.13 13.24
CA ALA A 201 3.76 31.16 14.07
C ALA A 201 5.18 30.77 14.52
N LYS A 202 6.01 31.76 14.84
CA LYS A 202 7.35 31.49 15.39
C LYS A 202 7.24 30.65 16.66
N ILE A 203 7.97 29.56 16.70
CA ILE A 203 8.02 28.65 17.83
C ILE A 203 9.37 28.84 18.52
N GLU A 204 9.33 29.19 19.81
CA GLU A 204 10.53 29.32 20.64
C GLU A 204 10.67 28.03 21.46
N THR A 205 11.78 27.35 21.30
CA THR A 205 12.03 26.08 21.99
C THR A 205 13.48 25.95 22.40
N SER A 206 13.76 25.12 23.41
CA SER A 206 15.10 24.81 23.88
C SER A 206 15.26 23.29 24.04
N GLY A 207 16.48 22.82 23.89
CA GLY A 207 16.82 21.40 24.06
C GLY A 207 16.53 20.56 22.80
N LYS A 208 16.33 19.25 23.00
CA LYS A 208 16.03 18.31 21.90
C LYS A 208 14.53 18.26 21.65
N ILE A 209 14.17 18.43 20.39
CA ILE A 209 12.78 18.31 19.94
C ILE A 209 12.69 17.30 18.80
N GLY A 210 11.53 16.64 18.71
CA GLY A 210 11.10 15.90 17.53
C GLY A 210 10.02 16.70 16.78
N LEU A 211 9.92 16.50 15.50
CA LEU A 211 8.87 17.07 14.65
C LEU A 211 8.01 15.96 14.07
N GLY A 212 6.70 16.13 14.12
CA GLY A 212 5.73 15.28 13.45
C GLY A 212 4.80 16.13 12.60
N ILE A 213 4.36 15.59 11.48
CA ILE A 213 3.43 16.27 10.58
C ILE A 213 2.24 15.37 10.28
N GLN A 214 1.05 15.89 10.47
CA GLN A 214 -0.18 15.26 10.00
C GLN A 214 -0.46 15.76 8.60
N MET A 215 -0.48 14.84 7.65
CA MET A 215 -0.68 15.15 6.25
C MET A 215 -1.35 13.97 5.53
N PHE A 216 -1.93 14.23 4.38
CA PHE A 216 -2.46 13.22 3.48
C PHE A 216 -2.34 13.71 2.04
N ASP A 217 -2.38 12.78 1.12
CA ASP A 217 -2.48 13.02 -0.30
C ASP A 217 -3.88 12.65 -0.81
N SER A 218 -4.36 13.34 -1.81
CA SER A 218 -5.66 13.06 -2.46
C SER A 218 -5.41 12.88 -3.94
N GLU A 219 -6.17 12.01 -4.57
CA GLU A 219 -6.14 11.86 -6.02
C GLU A 219 -7.39 12.47 -6.66
N ASP A 220 -7.33 12.82 -7.95
CA ASP A 220 -8.39 13.52 -8.67
C ASP A 220 -9.72 12.73 -8.75
N LEU A 221 -9.62 11.39 -8.76
CA LEU A 221 -10.79 10.52 -8.91
C LEU A 221 -11.40 10.07 -7.57
N SER A 222 -10.85 10.49 -6.44
CA SER A 222 -11.24 10.00 -5.11
C SER A 222 -11.06 11.07 -4.04
N ASN A 223 -11.96 11.09 -3.08
CA ASN A 223 -11.81 11.87 -1.84
C ASN A 223 -11.04 11.09 -0.76
N SER A 224 -10.30 10.03 -1.14
CA SER A 224 -9.49 9.28 -0.20
C SER A 224 -8.35 10.13 0.34
N ARG A 225 -8.05 9.92 1.62
CA ARG A 225 -6.84 10.45 2.25
C ARG A 225 -5.77 9.37 2.18
N ASN A 226 -4.94 9.47 1.17
CA ASN A 226 -3.88 8.51 0.91
C ASN A 226 -2.57 8.91 1.61
N GLY A 227 -1.61 7.99 1.69
CA GLY A 227 -0.28 8.26 2.20
C GLY A 227 0.54 9.16 1.26
N VAL A 228 1.42 9.97 1.84
CA VAL A 228 2.34 10.83 1.09
C VAL A 228 3.56 10.02 0.67
N TYR A 229 3.94 10.14 -0.60
CA TYR A 229 5.04 9.39 -1.20
C TYR A 229 6.42 9.75 -0.64
N SER A 230 6.71 11.04 -0.47
CA SER A 230 8.02 11.51 -0.05
C SER A 230 7.93 12.67 0.94
N THR A 231 8.81 12.67 1.93
CA THR A 231 8.90 13.74 2.94
C THR A 231 10.36 14.05 3.25
N LYS A 232 10.70 15.33 3.20
CA LYS A 232 12.03 15.84 3.57
C LYS A 232 11.92 16.85 4.72
N VAL A 233 12.78 16.69 5.70
CA VAL A 233 12.97 17.69 6.78
C VAL A 233 14.29 18.40 6.56
N ILE A 234 14.23 19.71 6.43
CA ILE A 234 15.39 20.56 6.15
C ILE A 234 15.55 21.56 7.32
N VAL A 235 16.71 21.58 7.92
CA VAL A 235 17.05 22.53 8.98
C VAL A 235 18.31 23.30 8.59
N ASN A 236 18.24 24.62 8.59
CA ASN A 236 19.34 25.50 8.17
C ASN A 236 19.94 25.13 6.80
N GLY A 237 19.06 24.77 5.84
CA GLY A 237 19.47 24.38 4.49
C GLY A 237 20.03 22.96 4.37
N LYS A 238 20.12 22.19 5.45
CA LYS A 238 20.59 20.79 5.43
C LYS A 238 19.44 19.82 5.59
N ILE A 239 19.39 18.79 4.76
CA ILE A 239 18.45 17.68 4.89
C ILE A 239 18.86 16.85 6.11
N ILE A 240 18.00 16.78 7.13
CA ILE A 240 18.20 15.99 8.34
C ILE A 240 17.42 14.68 8.33
N SER A 241 16.37 14.61 7.52
CA SER A 241 15.59 13.38 7.29
C SER A 241 14.98 13.42 5.90
N HIS A 242 14.93 12.26 5.25
CA HIS A 242 14.27 12.04 3.97
C HIS A 242 13.66 10.63 3.95
N TYR A 243 12.37 10.57 3.74
CA TYR A 243 11.63 9.32 3.54
C TYR A 243 11.05 9.34 2.13
N GLU A 244 11.21 8.24 1.43
CA GLU A 244 10.69 8.03 0.08
C GLU A 244 10.25 6.58 -0.06
N PHE A 245 9.02 6.38 -0.50
CA PHE A 245 8.40 5.06 -0.55
C PHE A 245 8.50 4.43 -1.94
N ASP A 246 9.72 4.13 -2.38
CA ASP A 246 9.98 3.37 -3.62
C ASP A 246 9.86 1.88 -3.42
N GLN A 247 10.42 1.38 -2.32
CA GLN A 247 10.49 -0.03 -2.00
C GLN A 247 10.39 -0.26 -0.48
N LEU A 248 9.80 -1.39 -0.11
CA LEU A 248 9.72 -1.82 1.28
C LEU A 248 10.15 -3.26 1.45
N ILE A 249 10.90 -3.53 2.52
CA ILE A 249 11.19 -4.88 2.97
C ILE A 249 10.04 -5.34 3.86
N ILE A 250 9.40 -6.46 3.53
CA ILE A 250 8.19 -6.94 4.22
C ILE A 250 8.37 -7.03 5.73
N ASP A 251 9.50 -7.58 6.20
CA ASP A 251 9.77 -7.71 7.63
C ASP A 251 10.09 -6.38 8.30
N GLU A 252 10.63 -5.42 7.55
CA GLU A 252 10.91 -4.08 8.05
C GLU A 252 9.66 -3.19 8.06
N SER A 253 8.66 -3.49 7.23
CA SER A 253 7.39 -2.78 7.24
C SER A 253 6.69 -2.83 8.60
N LYS A 254 6.97 -3.87 9.39
CA LYS A 254 6.46 -4.02 10.75
C LYS A 254 7.18 -3.14 11.78
N LYS A 255 8.30 -2.51 11.41
CA LYS A 255 9.04 -1.57 12.27
C LYS A 255 8.45 -0.15 12.22
N LEU A 256 7.19 -0.02 11.88
CA LEU A 256 6.43 1.23 11.80
C LEU A 256 6.60 2.11 13.03
N TYR A 257 6.65 1.51 14.22
CA TYR A 257 6.80 2.23 15.49
C TYR A 257 8.11 3.02 15.60
N ASN A 258 9.11 2.72 14.78
CA ASN A 258 10.40 3.44 14.80
C ASN A 258 10.43 4.67 13.88
N VAL A 259 9.47 4.81 12.97
CA VAL A 259 9.47 5.83 11.92
C VAL A 259 8.28 6.78 12.04
N CYS A 260 7.14 6.31 12.52
CA CYS A 260 5.89 7.05 12.51
C CYS A 260 5.44 7.37 13.92
N LEU A 261 5.78 8.57 14.39
CA LEU A 261 5.33 9.05 15.69
C LEU A 261 3.86 9.51 15.68
N LEU A 262 3.31 9.96 14.56
CA LEU A 262 1.91 10.33 14.44
C LEU A 262 1.47 10.39 12.97
N TYR A 263 1.07 9.29 12.43
CA TYR A 263 0.27 9.26 11.21
C TYR A 263 -1.12 8.74 11.57
N THR A 264 -2.11 9.62 11.59
CA THR A 264 -3.51 9.18 11.67
C THR A 264 -4.08 9.23 10.28
N SER A 265 -4.09 8.11 9.56
CA SER A 265 -5.06 7.96 8.50
C SER A 265 -6.42 7.81 9.18
N ASP A 266 -7.39 8.66 8.84
CA ASP A 266 -8.79 8.34 9.01
C ASP A 266 -9.18 7.29 7.94
N ALA A 267 -8.42 6.20 7.86
CA ALA A 267 -8.91 5.00 7.25
C ALA A 267 -10.08 4.56 8.11
N ALA A 268 -11.25 4.72 7.56
CA ALA A 268 -12.51 4.41 8.16
C ALA A 268 -12.40 3.13 8.99
N ASP A 269 -12.71 3.28 10.28
CA ASP A 269 -13.29 2.28 11.14
C ASP A 269 -12.51 0.98 11.34
N GLU A 270 -11.31 1.08 11.94
CA GLU A 270 -10.84 0.00 12.82
C GLU A 270 -10.54 0.58 14.19
N ARG A 271 -11.48 0.38 15.09
CA ARG A 271 -11.34 0.61 16.51
C ARG A 271 -10.20 -0.27 17.05
N SER A 272 -9.03 0.29 17.11
CA SER A 272 -8.03 -0.13 18.05
C SER A 272 -7.57 1.10 18.80
N SER A 273 -8.18 1.32 19.97
CA SER A 273 -7.60 2.14 21.02
C SER A 273 -6.21 1.61 21.28
N VAL A 274 -5.20 2.33 20.82
CA VAL A 274 -3.86 2.17 21.34
C VAL A 274 -3.85 3.03 22.60
N ASP A 275 -4.10 2.41 23.75
CA ASP A 275 -3.72 2.98 25.02
C ASP A 275 -2.18 3.14 25.00
N LEU A 276 -1.74 4.39 25.07
CA LEU A 276 -0.34 4.78 25.21
C LEU A 276 0.21 4.39 26.58
#